data_d381b4f5d62a9ecc7524aaa190ca08a4
#
_entry.id   d381b4f5d62a9ecc7524aaa190ca08a4
#
_cell.length_a   1.000
_cell.length_b   1.000
_cell.length_c   1.000
_cell.angle_alpha   90.00
_cell.angle_beta   90.00
_cell.angle_gamma   90.00
#
_symmetry.space_group_name_H-M   'P 1'
#
loop_
_entity.id
_entity.type
_entity.pdbx_description
1 polymer ?
#
loop_
_entity_poly.entity_id
_entity_poly.type
_entity_poly.pdbx_seq_one_letter_code
_entity_poly.pdbx_strand_id
1 'polypeptide(L)'
;MRQLVLAWVLLCCGAIPAWATTAENGFSQKSAEASLTLELRTIARVDVSALWFADSEGDRMPTAELYLTQYNRQGYPRIIDGFTGHTPQLQAVDLDGDGQVEILLRYKAGGHQTLMNVYRLEGNLLRRLPSDDLVSDRDGIELQYTSAGEPRLRVISSRDANADKALLVTTDYRLQDGRLVEAKD
;
A
#
# COMPACT_ATOMS: atom_id res chain seq x y z
N MET A 1 11.12 47.76 31.96
CA MET A 1 10.96 46.37 32.45
C MET A 1 10.26 45.56 31.37
N ARG A 2 11.05 44.77 30.61
CA ARG A 2 10.54 43.90 29.56
C ARG A 2 10.59 42.47 30.09
N GLN A 3 9.45 41.83 30.30
CA GLN A 3 9.38 40.42 30.67
C GLN A 3 9.56 39.57 29.43
N LEU A 4 10.62 38.75 29.44
CA LEU A 4 10.83 37.66 28.49
C LEU A 4 9.93 36.49 28.90
N VAL A 5 9.01 36.11 28.03
CA VAL A 5 8.23 34.88 28.14
C VAL A 5 9.03 33.80 27.41
N LEU A 6 9.68 32.91 28.17
CA LEU A 6 10.28 31.70 27.63
C LEU A 6 9.17 30.68 27.34
N ALA A 7 8.91 30.41 26.05
CA ALA A 7 8.08 29.31 25.63
C ALA A 7 8.91 28.01 25.68
N TRP A 8 8.54 27.11 26.58
CA TRP A 8 9.04 25.75 26.60
C TRP A 8 8.30 24.92 25.53
N VAL A 9 9.03 24.56 24.49
CA VAL A 9 8.57 23.55 23.54
C VAL A 9 8.88 22.18 24.13
N LEU A 10 7.87 21.51 24.67
CA LEU A 10 7.95 20.12 25.07
C LEU A 10 7.94 19.25 23.81
N LEU A 11 9.11 18.78 23.38
CA LEU A 11 9.24 17.70 22.41
C LEU A 11 8.82 16.39 23.11
N CYS A 12 7.55 16.01 23.00
CA CYS A 12 7.12 14.66 23.33
C CYS A 12 7.57 13.72 22.23
N CYS A 13 8.82 13.21 22.31
CA CYS A 13 9.20 11.97 21.65
C CYS A 13 8.44 10.82 22.32
N GLY A 14 7.22 10.59 21.91
CA GLY A 14 6.46 9.40 22.28
C GLY A 14 7.08 8.18 21.60
N ALA A 15 7.97 7.50 22.30
CA ALA A 15 8.36 6.14 21.96
C ALA A 15 7.08 5.28 22.00
N ILE A 16 6.61 4.84 20.85
CA ILE A 16 5.53 3.87 20.74
C ILE A 16 6.09 2.56 21.31
N PRO A 17 5.53 2.00 22.40
CA PRO A 17 6.00 0.73 22.91
C PRO A 17 5.72 -0.35 21.87
N ALA A 18 6.78 -0.97 21.37
CA ALA A 18 6.69 -2.17 20.55
C ALA A 18 6.15 -3.31 21.43
N TRP A 19 4.88 -3.61 21.33
CA TRP A 19 4.29 -4.81 21.92
C TRP A 19 4.70 -6.02 21.08
N ALA A 20 5.87 -6.55 21.33
CA ALA A 20 6.24 -7.87 20.87
C ALA A 20 5.58 -8.91 21.80
N THR A 21 4.42 -9.38 21.47
CA THR A 21 3.89 -10.59 22.08
C THR A 21 4.49 -11.79 21.36
N THR A 22 5.51 -12.39 21.96
CA THR A 22 5.97 -13.73 21.57
C THR A 22 4.91 -14.74 22.01
N ALA A 23 4.09 -15.18 21.07
CA ALA A 23 3.29 -16.37 21.31
C ALA A 23 4.20 -17.60 21.26
N GLU A 24 4.03 -18.55 22.19
CA GLU A 24 4.81 -19.79 22.27
C GLU A 24 4.74 -20.70 21.04
N ASN A 25 4.05 -20.29 19.98
CA ASN A 25 3.81 -21.05 18.76
C ASN A 25 4.60 -20.53 17.53
N GLY A 26 5.68 -19.80 17.73
CA GLY A 26 6.55 -19.40 16.61
C GLY A 26 6.00 -18.30 15.70
N PHE A 27 4.91 -17.63 16.05
CA PHE A 27 4.36 -16.48 15.31
C PHE A 27 4.89 -15.18 15.91
N SER A 28 5.40 -14.31 15.07
CA SER A 28 5.76 -12.94 15.44
C SER A 28 4.87 -11.97 14.67
N GLN A 29 4.06 -11.20 15.38
CA GLN A 29 3.30 -10.11 14.79
C GLN A 29 4.14 -8.84 14.86
N LYS A 30 4.47 -8.26 13.69
CA LYS A 30 5.02 -6.91 13.63
C LYS A 30 3.90 -5.88 13.62
N SER A 31 4.17 -4.73 14.24
CA SER A 31 3.36 -3.52 14.05
C SER A 31 3.37 -3.09 12.58
N ALA A 32 2.43 -2.23 12.19
CA ALA A 32 2.25 -1.77 10.82
C ALA A 32 3.56 -1.56 10.05
N GLU A 33 3.67 -2.18 8.87
CA GLU A 33 4.81 -2.00 7.95
C GLU A 33 4.62 -0.82 7.00
N ALA A 34 3.37 -0.41 6.77
CA ALA A 34 3.03 0.80 6.04
C ALA A 34 1.82 1.47 6.71
N SER A 35 1.80 2.79 6.75
CA SER A 35 0.71 3.57 7.32
C SER A 35 0.45 4.80 6.47
N LEU A 36 -0.83 5.10 6.24
CA LEU A 36 -1.29 6.28 5.52
C LEU A 36 -2.37 6.98 6.34
N THR A 37 -2.10 8.22 6.76
CA THR A 37 -3.10 9.09 7.39
C THR A 37 -3.95 9.73 6.30
N LEU A 38 -5.28 9.70 6.48
CA LEU A 38 -6.24 10.17 5.50
C LEU A 38 -7.12 11.28 6.10
N GLU A 39 -7.40 12.31 5.31
CA GLU A 39 -8.37 13.36 5.64
C GLU A 39 -9.75 13.06 5.04
N LEU A 40 -10.18 11.80 5.11
CA LEU A 40 -11.49 11.39 4.63
C LEU A 40 -12.56 11.57 5.72
N ARG A 41 -13.82 11.70 5.29
CA ARG A 41 -14.94 11.93 6.21
C ARG A 41 -15.09 10.83 7.26
N THR A 42 -14.86 9.59 6.90
CA THR A 42 -15.16 8.41 7.72
C THR A 42 -13.92 7.58 8.08
N ILE A 43 -12.86 7.67 7.30
CA ILE A 43 -11.60 6.95 7.52
C ILE A 43 -10.52 7.97 7.90
N ALA A 44 -9.82 7.70 9.01
CA ALA A 44 -8.72 8.53 9.48
C ALA A 44 -7.35 7.98 9.07
N ARG A 45 -7.22 6.65 8.97
CA ARG A 45 -5.95 5.98 8.69
C ARG A 45 -6.17 4.63 8.04
N VAL A 46 -5.19 4.23 7.24
CA VAL A 46 -5.06 2.88 6.69
C VAL A 46 -3.67 2.36 7.03
N ASP A 47 -3.59 1.17 7.56
CA ASP A 47 -2.33 0.51 7.90
C ASP A 47 -2.24 -0.85 7.19
N VAL A 48 -1.01 -1.25 6.88
CA VAL A 48 -0.68 -2.64 6.55
C VAL A 48 0.15 -3.22 7.68
N SER A 49 -0.34 -4.29 8.26
CA SER A 49 0.36 -5.06 9.29
C SER A 49 0.78 -6.42 8.74
N ALA A 50 1.92 -6.93 9.21
CA ALA A 50 2.46 -8.21 8.79
C ALA A 50 2.33 -9.24 9.90
N LEU A 51 1.91 -10.45 9.55
CA LEU A 51 2.00 -11.64 10.38
C LEU A 51 3.10 -12.54 9.81
N TRP A 52 4.17 -12.73 10.56
CA TRP A 52 5.31 -13.55 10.18
C TRP A 52 5.14 -14.96 10.72
N PHE A 53 5.34 -15.95 9.89
CA PHE A 53 5.51 -17.32 10.35
C PHE A 53 6.98 -17.54 10.61
N ALA A 54 7.34 -17.80 11.87
CA ALA A 54 8.69 -18.17 12.27
C ALA A 54 8.97 -19.63 11.89
N ASP A 55 9.04 -19.90 10.60
CA ASP A 55 9.61 -21.16 10.14
C ASP A 55 10.61 -20.84 9.05
N SER A 56 11.89 -20.84 9.42
CA SER A 56 12.89 -20.93 8.37
C SER A 56 14.29 -21.18 8.89
N GLU A 57 14.74 -22.30 8.65
CA GLU A 57 16.12 -22.59 8.30
C GLU A 57 16.41 -21.89 6.96
N GLY A 58 17.10 -20.74 7.00
CA GLY A 58 17.80 -20.17 5.85
C GLY A 58 17.32 -18.81 5.33
N ASP A 59 18.25 -18.10 4.76
CA ASP A 59 18.31 -16.75 4.20
C ASP A 59 17.22 -16.32 3.18
N ARG A 60 16.04 -16.87 3.23
CA ARG A 60 14.92 -16.42 2.38
C ARG A 60 14.15 -15.35 3.11
N MET A 61 13.91 -14.23 2.43
CA MET A 61 12.99 -13.21 2.92
C MET A 61 11.67 -13.88 3.31
N PRO A 62 11.27 -13.84 4.59
CA PRO A 62 10.08 -14.52 5.03
C PRO A 62 8.88 -13.92 4.29
N THR A 63 8.13 -14.77 3.62
CA THR A 63 6.82 -14.39 3.09
C THR A 63 5.91 -14.16 4.28
N ALA A 64 5.33 -12.96 4.37
CA ALA A 64 4.41 -12.62 5.44
C ALA A 64 2.98 -12.61 4.92
N GLU A 65 2.03 -12.93 5.78
CA GLU A 65 0.65 -12.54 5.57
C GLU A 65 0.49 -11.07 5.95
N LEU A 66 0.04 -10.28 5.01
CA LEU A 66 -0.20 -8.86 5.16
C LEU A 66 -1.69 -8.60 5.26
N TYR A 67 -2.08 -7.71 6.17
CA TYR A 67 -3.47 -7.33 6.38
C TYR A 67 -3.63 -5.82 6.22
N LEU A 68 -4.48 -5.41 5.28
CA LEU A 68 -4.90 -4.04 5.12
C LEU A 68 -6.02 -3.73 6.13
N THR A 69 -5.77 -2.77 7.01
CA THR A 69 -6.70 -2.37 8.05
C THR A 69 -7.05 -0.90 7.91
N GLN A 70 -8.33 -0.57 7.84
CA GLN A 70 -8.82 0.79 7.94
C GLN A 70 -9.20 1.13 9.38
N TYR A 71 -8.97 2.38 9.78
CA TYR A 71 -9.38 2.93 11.08
C TYR A 71 -10.38 4.07 10.84
N ASN A 72 -11.49 4.03 11.53
CA ASN A 72 -12.41 5.15 11.54
C ASN A 72 -11.87 6.32 12.39
N ARG A 73 -12.57 7.46 12.41
CA ARG A 73 -12.15 8.63 13.18
C ARG A 73 -12.13 8.41 14.70
N GLN A 74 -12.82 7.39 15.21
CA GLN A 74 -12.79 6.98 16.61
C GLN A 74 -11.66 6.00 16.93
N GLY A 75 -10.88 5.60 15.92
CA GLY A 75 -9.75 4.69 16.07
C GLY A 75 -10.12 3.20 16.06
N TYR A 76 -11.36 2.83 15.72
CA TYR A 76 -11.76 1.43 15.62
C TYR A 76 -11.20 0.80 14.34
N PRO A 77 -10.44 -0.30 14.46
CA PRO A 77 -9.87 -1.00 13.32
C PRO A 77 -10.91 -1.90 12.62
N ARG A 78 -10.74 -2.05 11.31
CA ARG A 78 -11.43 -3.02 10.49
C ARG A 78 -10.50 -3.57 9.42
N ILE A 79 -10.30 -4.89 9.42
CA ILE A 79 -9.55 -5.58 8.36
C ILE A 79 -10.39 -5.51 7.08
N ILE A 80 -9.76 -5.06 6.01
CA ILE A 80 -10.37 -4.89 4.67
C ILE A 80 -9.98 -6.03 3.77
N ASP A 81 -8.69 -6.40 3.77
CA ASP A 81 -8.13 -7.39 2.86
C ASP A 81 -6.93 -8.09 3.50
N GLY A 82 -6.62 -9.30 3.02
CA GLY A 82 -5.45 -10.07 3.39
C GLY A 82 -4.77 -10.63 2.16
N PHE A 83 -3.44 -10.59 2.13
CA PHE A 83 -2.63 -11.05 1.00
C PHE A 83 -1.26 -11.51 1.48
N THR A 84 -0.57 -12.27 0.63
CA THR A 84 0.77 -12.78 0.93
C THR A 84 1.82 -11.93 0.21
N GLY A 85 2.81 -11.43 0.95
CA GLY A 85 3.84 -10.59 0.35
C GLY A 85 4.77 -9.94 1.38
N HIS A 86 5.51 -8.94 0.91
CA HIS A 86 6.41 -8.13 1.74
C HIS A 86 6.56 -6.71 1.17
N THR A 87 7.20 -5.82 1.91
CA THR A 87 7.54 -4.45 1.52
C THR A 87 6.32 -3.67 1.00
N PRO A 88 5.23 -3.59 1.78
CA PRO A 88 4.05 -2.86 1.37
C PRO A 88 4.31 -1.35 1.33
N GLN A 89 3.66 -0.66 0.40
CA GLN A 89 3.64 0.79 0.27
C GLN A 89 2.22 1.25 0.05
N LEU A 90 1.82 2.31 0.74
CA LEU A 90 0.50 2.93 0.63
C LEU A 90 0.60 4.33 0.05
N GLN A 91 -0.30 4.65 -0.87
CA GLN A 91 -0.43 5.98 -1.46
C GLN A 91 -1.90 6.30 -1.67
N ALA A 92 -2.28 7.58 -1.49
CA ALA A 92 -3.60 8.08 -1.83
C ALA A 92 -3.51 8.98 -3.06
N VAL A 93 -4.41 8.79 -4.01
CA VAL A 93 -4.48 9.58 -5.24
C VAL A 93 -5.91 9.56 -5.79
N ASP A 94 -6.35 10.67 -6.35
CA ASP A 94 -7.59 10.73 -7.13
C ASP A 94 -7.24 10.30 -8.57
N LEU A 95 -7.56 9.03 -8.91
CA LEU A 95 -7.15 8.39 -10.17
C LEU A 95 -8.02 8.77 -11.37
N ASP A 96 -9.27 9.17 -11.16
CA ASP A 96 -10.21 9.50 -12.23
C ASP A 96 -10.67 10.97 -12.23
N GLY A 97 -10.18 11.77 -11.28
CA GLY A 97 -10.48 13.20 -11.18
C GLY A 97 -11.89 13.48 -10.65
N ASP A 98 -12.53 12.53 -9.96
CA ASP A 98 -13.89 12.69 -9.43
C ASP A 98 -13.90 13.39 -8.05
N GLY A 99 -12.73 13.72 -7.51
CA GLY A 99 -12.56 14.34 -6.20
C GLY A 99 -12.57 13.35 -5.04
N GLN A 100 -12.68 12.05 -5.30
CA GLN A 100 -12.48 11.01 -4.30
C GLN A 100 -11.10 10.38 -4.49
N VAL A 101 -10.44 10.07 -3.39
CA VAL A 101 -9.11 9.43 -3.47
C VAL A 101 -9.25 7.91 -3.47
N GLU A 102 -8.48 7.27 -4.33
CA GLU A 102 -8.19 5.85 -4.24
C GLU A 102 -6.96 5.62 -3.37
N ILE A 103 -6.95 4.47 -2.71
CA ILE A 103 -5.80 3.97 -1.96
C ILE A 103 -5.10 2.93 -2.81
N LEU A 104 -3.85 3.19 -3.15
CA LEU A 104 -2.97 2.27 -3.83
C LEU A 104 -2.15 1.51 -2.80
N LEU A 105 -2.21 0.19 -2.86
CA LEU A 105 -1.37 -0.70 -2.08
C LEU A 105 -0.46 -1.47 -3.02
N ARG A 106 0.81 -1.09 -3.05
CA ARG A 106 1.87 -1.78 -3.79
C ARG A 106 2.63 -2.69 -2.83
N TYR A 107 2.92 -3.92 -3.24
CA TYR A 107 3.68 -4.88 -2.45
C TYR A 107 4.42 -5.88 -3.35
N LYS A 108 5.41 -6.57 -2.80
CA LYS A 108 6.15 -7.62 -3.48
C LYS A 108 5.57 -8.99 -3.11
N ALA A 109 5.38 -9.84 -4.12
CA ALA A 109 5.02 -11.24 -3.96
C ALA A 109 6.16 -12.11 -4.50
N GLY A 110 6.92 -12.72 -3.58
CA GLY A 110 8.13 -13.45 -3.95
C GLY A 110 9.29 -12.53 -4.36
N GLY A 111 10.30 -13.09 -5.04
CA GLY A 111 11.58 -12.40 -5.27
C GLY A 111 11.56 -11.27 -6.30
N HIS A 112 10.66 -11.32 -7.28
CA HIS A 112 10.71 -10.41 -8.44
C HIS A 112 9.34 -9.84 -8.84
N GLN A 113 8.26 -10.32 -8.24
CA GLN A 113 6.92 -9.90 -8.61
C GLN A 113 6.45 -8.75 -7.73
N THR A 114 5.98 -7.68 -8.36
CA THR A 114 5.31 -6.57 -7.71
C THR A 114 3.85 -6.56 -8.12
N LEU A 115 2.97 -6.38 -7.16
CA LEU A 115 1.54 -6.26 -7.35
C LEU A 115 1.06 -4.92 -6.82
N MET A 116 -0.04 -4.45 -7.37
CA MET A 116 -0.75 -3.27 -6.85
C MET A 116 -2.24 -3.56 -6.75
N ASN A 117 -2.79 -3.36 -5.58
CA ASN A 117 -4.22 -3.35 -5.34
C ASN A 117 -4.71 -1.91 -5.25
N VAL A 118 -5.87 -1.65 -5.84
CA VAL A 118 -6.52 -0.34 -5.80
C VAL A 118 -7.80 -0.45 -4.99
N TYR A 119 -8.00 0.46 -4.06
CA TYR A 119 -9.19 0.49 -3.20
C TYR A 119 -9.86 1.85 -3.32
N ARG A 120 -11.19 1.83 -3.40
CA ARG A 120 -12.04 3.03 -3.37
C ARG A 120 -12.93 3.02 -2.14
N LEU A 121 -13.25 4.20 -1.63
CA LEU A 121 -14.19 4.35 -0.53
C LEU A 121 -15.64 4.25 -1.05
N GLU A 122 -16.34 3.21 -0.65
CA GLU A 122 -17.78 3.06 -0.87
C GLU A 122 -18.51 3.20 0.46
N GLY A 123 -19.22 4.32 0.63
CA GLY A 123 -19.83 4.67 1.91
C GLY A 123 -18.77 4.86 3.00
N ASN A 124 -18.66 3.90 3.93
CA ASN A 124 -17.72 3.93 5.07
C ASN A 124 -16.65 2.83 4.98
N LEU A 125 -16.54 2.14 3.85
CA LEU A 125 -15.69 0.99 3.70
C LEU A 125 -14.84 1.10 2.44
N LEU A 126 -13.56 0.80 2.58
CA LEU A 126 -12.70 0.58 1.41
C LEU A 126 -13.09 -0.71 0.72
N ARG A 127 -13.27 -0.64 -0.59
CA ARG A 127 -13.51 -1.77 -1.47
C ARG A 127 -12.39 -1.89 -2.47
N ARG A 128 -11.90 -3.10 -2.67
CA ARG A 128 -10.94 -3.39 -3.71
C ARG A 128 -11.62 -3.29 -5.07
N LEU A 129 -11.01 -2.54 -5.98
CA LEU A 129 -11.38 -2.52 -7.38
C LEU A 129 -10.74 -3.71 -8.10
N PRO A 130 -11.34 -4.20 -9.20
CA PRO A 130 -10.69 -5.17 -10.07
C PRO A 130 -9.35 -4.61 -10.60
N SER A 131 -8.23 -5.24 -10.23
CA SER A 131 -6.88 -4.77 -10.53
C SER A 131 -5.93 -5.94 -10.83
N ASP A 132 -6.45 -7.04 -11.37
CA ASP A 132 -5.69 -8.26 -11.61
C ASP A 132 -4.57 -8.06 -12.65
N ASP A 133 -4.69 -7.04 -13.51
CA ASP A 133 -3.70 -6.67 -14.51
C ASP A 133 -2.52 -5.85 -13.95
N LEU A 134 -2.60 -5.38 -12.70
CA LEU A 134 -1.54 -4.60 -12.06
C LEU A 134 -0.49 -5.54 -11.43
N VAL A 135 0.19 -6.28 -12.29
CA VAL A 135 1.26 -7.23 -11.93
C VAL A 135 2.49 -6.96 -12.78
N SER A 136 3.64 -6.81 -12.14
CA SER A 136 4.94 -6.68 -12.78
C SER A 136 5.91 -7.74 -12.28
N ASP A 137 6.67 -8.34 -13.17
CA ASP A 137 7.78 -9.25 -12.87
C ASP A 137 9.12 -8.52 -12.72
N ARG A 138 9.11 -7.16 -12.76
CA ARG A 138 10.31 -6.29 -12.82
C ARG A 138 10.30 -5.14 -11.83
N ASP A 139 9.53 -5.19 -10.75
CA ASP A 139 9.35 -4.05 -9.84
C ASP A 139 8.72 -2.79 -10.48
N GLY A 140 8.21 -2.92 -11.69
CA GLY A 140 7.81 -1.81 -12.56
C GLY A 140 6.33 -1.46 -12.45
N ILE A 141 5.77 -1.21 -11.25
CA ILE A 141 4.45 -0.58 -11.13
C ILE A 141 4.62 0.79 -10.49
N GLU A 142 4.21 1.83 -11.20
CA GLU A 142 4.43 3.23 -10.80
C GLU A 142 3.18 4.07 -11.06
N LEU A 143 2.93 5.02 -10.15
CA LEU A 143 2.03 6.13 -10.43
C LEU A 143 2.80 7.20 -11.23
N GLN A 144 2.30 7.54 -12.39
CA GLN A 144 2.84 8.58 -13.24
C GLN A 144 1.76 9.61 -13.59
N TYR A 145 2.18 10.75 -14.10
CA TYR A 145 1.27 11.81 -14.55
C TYR A 145 1.55 12.14 -16.02
N THR A 146 0.50 12.27 -16.80
CA THR A 146 0.60 12.76 -18.17
C THR A 146 1.04 14.22 -18.19
N SER A 147 1.40 14.76 -19.37
CA SER A 147 1.69 16.20 -19.53
C SER A 147 0.50 17.10 -19.19
N ALA A 148 -0.73 16.57 -19.20
CA ALA A 148 -1.94 17.25 -18.77
C ALA A 148 -2.19 17.16 -17.25
N GLY A 149 -1.31 16.44 -16.51
CA GLY A 149 -1.44 16.23 -15.07
C GLY A 149 -2.39 15.09 -14.67
N GLU A 150 -2.87 14.29 -15.62
CA GLU A 150 -3.74 13.17 -15.33
C GLU A 150 -2.94 11.98 -14.79
N PRO A 151 -3.36 11.34 -13.68
CA PRO A 151 -2.68 10.18 -13.12
C PRO A 151 -2.86 8.94 -14.02
N ARG A 152 -1.83 8.11 -14.06
CA ARG A 152 -1.80 6.81 -14.76
C ARG A 152 -1.04 5.81 -13.90
N LEU A 153 -1.48 4.58 -13.91
CA LEU A 153 -0.74 3.48 -13.34
C LEU A 153 0.04 2.79 -14.46
N ARG A 154 1.35 2.94 -14.43
CA ARG A 154 2.24 2.32 -15.41
C ARG A 154 2.71 0.97 -14.89
N VAL A 155 2.53 -0.07 -15.70
CA VAL A 155 3.02 -1.43 -15.45
C VAL A 155 4.11 -1.74 -16.48
N ILE A 156 5.29 -2.12 -16.00
CA ILE A 156 6.40 -2.60 -16.81
C ILE A 156 6.55 -4.10 -16.54
N SER A 157 6.35 -4.93 -17.54
CA SER A 157 6.45 -6.38 -17.43
C SER A 157 7.26 -6.98 -18.58
N SER A 158 7.68 -8.23 -18.44
CA SER A 158 8.31 -8.95 -19.52
C SER A 158 7.26 -9.58 -20.43
N ARG A 159 7.41 -9.43 -21.73
CA ARG A 159 6.52 -10.05 -22.72
C ARG A 159 6.61 -11.59 -22.71
N ASP A 160 7.80 -12.09 -22.43
CA ASP A 160 8.07 -13.51 -22.27
C ASP A 160 9.13 -13.67 -21.16
N ALA A 161 8.68 -14.12 -20.01
CA ALA A 161 9.54 -14.27 -18.83
C ALA A 161 10.62 -15.35 -19.02
N ASN A 162 10.45 -16.23 -20.02
CA ASN A 162 11.35 -17.35 -20.31
C ASN A 162 12.31 -17.07 -21.48
N ALA A 163 12.21 -15.92 -22.13
CA ALA A 163 13.10 -15.58 -23.23
C ALA A 163 14.48 -15.13 -22.71
N ASP A 164 15.56 -15.60 -23.36
CA ASP A 164 16.95 -15.18 -23.07
C ASP A 164 17.15 -13.65 -23.13
N LYS A 165 16.29 -12.96 -23.84
CA LYS A 165 16.18 -11.50 -23.87
C LYS A 165 14.71 -11.11 -23.65
N ALA A 166 14.35 -10.91 -22.41
CA ALA A 166 13.01 -10.43 -22.07
C ALA A 166 12.76 -9.04 -22.71
N LEU A 167 11.80 -9.01 -23.63
CA LEU A 167 11.32 -7.76 -24.18
C LEU A 167 10.40 -7.09 -23.15
N LEU A 168 10.77 -5.89 -22.70
CA LEU A 168 9.94 -5.14 -21.76
C LEU A 168 8.73 -4.54 -22.51
N VAL A 169 7.57 -4.73 -21.92
CA VAL A 169 6.31 -4.12 -22.35
C VAL A 169 5.85 -3.16 -21.26
N THR A 170 5.50 -1.96 -21.67
CA THR A 170 4.92 -0.95 -20.79
C THR A 170 3.45 -0.78 -21.14
N THR A 171 2.59 -0.91 -20.14
CA THR A 171 1.15 -0.69 -20.26
C THR A 171 0.73 0.37 -19.25
N ASP A 172 0.06 1.41 -19.72
CA ASP A 172 -0.51 2.43 -18.86
C ASP A 172 -2.00 2.15 -18.64
N TYR A 173 -2.44 2.26 -17.39
CA TYR A 173 -3.84 2.09 -16.99
C TYR A 173 -4.40 3.39 -16.42
N ARG A 174 -5.66 3.65 -16.69
CA ARG A 174 -6.44 4.71 -16.08
C ARG A 174 -7.67 4.13 -15.39
N LEU A 175 -8.15 4.82 -14.37
CA LEU A 175 -9.43 4.50 -13.77
C LEU A 175 -10.55 5.17 -14.56
N GLN A 176 -11.53 4.39 -14.98
CA GLN A 176 -12.71 4.86 -15.72
C GLN A 176 -13.92 4.06 -15.28
N ASP A 177 -15.00 4.73 -14.85
CA ASP A 177 -16.23 4.10 -14.40
C ASP A 177 -16.02 3.00 -13.34
N GLY A 178 -15.08 3.24 -12.40
CA GLY A 178 -14.74 2.31 -11.32
C GLY A 178 -13.95 1.07 -11.78
N ARG A 179 -13.37 1.09 -12.97
CA ARG A 179 -12.54 0.00 -13.50
C ARG A 179 -11.22 0.54 -14.04
N LEU A 180 -10.19 -0.25 -13.88
CA LEU A 180 -8.91 0.01 -14.54
C LEU A 180 -9.01 -0.44 -15.99
N VAL A 181 -8.73 0.46 -16.88
CA VAL A 181 -8.72 0.22 -18.33
C VAL A 181 -7.39 0.64 -18.91
N GLU A 182 -6.90 -0.10 -19.89
CA GLU A 182 -5.67 0.28 -20.60
C GLU A 182 -5.84 1.65 -21.25
N ALA A 183 -4.93 2.56 -20.97
CA ALA A 183 -4.89 3.87 -21.59
C ALA A 183 -4.21 3.73 -22.96
N LYS A 184 -4.98 3.84 -24.02
CA LYS A 184 -4.45 3.93 -25.38
C LYS A 184 -4.23 5.40 -25.70
N ASP A 185 -2.97 5.75 -25.99
CA ASP A 185 -2.62 7.06 -26.53
C ASP A 185 -3.19 7.29 -27.93
#